data_8bd25c9ef270a03277ec2a3750f1cceb
#
_entry.id   8bd25c9ef270a03277ec2a3750f1cceb
#
_cell.length_a   1.000
_cell.length_b   1.000
_cell.length_c   1.000
_cell.angle_alpha   90.00
_cell.angle_beta   90.00
_cell.angle_gamma   90.00
#
_symmetry.space_group_name_H-M   'P 1'
#
loop_
_entity.id
_entity.type
_entity.pdbx_description
1 polymer ?
#
loop_
_entity_poly.entity_id
_entity_poly.type
_entity_poly.pdbx_seq_one_letter_code
_entity_poly.pdbx_strand_id
1 'polypeptide(L)'
;MIVWTCLLTLAGCGKKDMDYTMQNESSVAESVRETGEESVLIQNEDAGEGENAAPETKYITIDLSGVGEIHPKGDAVLPLTLKIVSEEENGIDFANEWYESKQLSLPMVGKEWNNFYDDEYQYIWSGDALYIYENISGNCLYVLEYPTDKWYINGNNACLLDDIFYGISVTNGYAQPDSCFMFAYDLENNKILWRSGDQTCNTMNFIVKKDVIICGYGFTSEKDYLYQLNLHTGEVIASLELKKQPDLLVPQDNMLYVHTYSYNYTIEMQ
;
A
#
# COMPACT_ATOMS: atom_id res chain seq x y z
N MET A 1 13.59 57.33 18.20
CA MET A 1 12.45 56.42 18.27
C MET A 1 11.94 56.30 16.84
N ILE A 2 12.49 55.36 16.07
CA ILE A 2 12.16 55.14 14.66
C ILE A 2 11.45 53.80 14.58
N VAL A 3 10.17 53.83 14.25
CA VAL A 3 9.32 52.65 14.05
C VAL A 3 9.53 52.19 12.62
N TRP A 4 10.08 50.98 12.45
CA TRP A 4 10.14 50.30 11.16
C TRP A 4 8.89 49.46 10.99
N THR A 5 8.05 49.87 10.06
CA THR A 5 6.89 49.09 9.58
C THR A 5 7.37 48.19 8.48
N CYS A 6 7.40 46.89 8.73
CA CYS A 6 7.66 45.87 7.72
C CYS A 6 6.35 45.55 6.96
N LEU A 7 6.26 46.02 5.71
CA LEU A 7 5.20 45.60 4.78
C LEU A 7 5.54 44.20 4.25
N LEU A 8 4.79 43.22 4.67
CA LEU A 8 4.77 41.87 4.04
C LEU A 8 3.86 41.93 2.82
N THR A 9 4.47 41.94 1.65
CA THR A 9 3.76 41.66 0.38
C THR A 9 3.53 40.15 0.28
N LEU A 10 2.30 39.74 0.48
CA LEU A 10 1.82 38.39 0.13
C LEU A 10 1.74 38.32 -1.38
N ALA A 11 2.72 37.63 -2.00
CA ALA A 11 2.59 37.17 -3.39
C ALA A 11 1.61 36.01 -3.40
N GLY A 12 0.45 36.23 -4.01
CA GLY A 12 -0.58 35.22 -4.17
C GLY A 12 -0.09 34.08 -5.08
N CYS A 13 0.04 32.91 -4.51
CA CYS A 13 0.11 31.67 -5.27
C CYS A 13 -1.31 31.36 -5.76
N GLY A 14 -1.53 31.45 -7.06
CA GLY A 14 -2.82 31.15 -7.68
C GLY A 14 -3.17 29.68 -7.47
N LYS A 15 -4.28 29.46 -6.78
CA LYS A 15 -5.00 28.18 -6.82
C LYS A 15 -5.39 27.89 -8.25
N LYS A 16 -4.80 26.87 -8.85
CA LYS A 16 -5.44 26.14 -9.93
C LYS A 16 -6.38 25.14 -9.26
N ASP A 17 -7.65 25.49 -9.27
CA ASP A 17 -8.71 24.53 -9.00
C ASP A 17 -8.67 23.50 -10.12
N MET A 18 -8.18 22.28 -9.79
CA MET A 18 -8.39 21.12 -10.63
C MET A 18 -9.79 20.59 -10.31
N ASP A 19 -10.76 21.05 -11.10
CA ASP A 19 -12.08 20.45 -11.18
C ASP A 19 -11.92 19.02 -11.74
N TYR A 20 -11.92 18.03 -10.87
CA TYR A 20 -12.17 16.65 -11.23
C TYR A 20 -13.68 16.47 -11.42
N THR A 21 -14.19 16.84 -12.59
CA THR A 21 -15.48 16.33 -13.04
C THR A 21 -15.30 14.84 -13.31
N MET A 22 -15.80 14.02 -12.40
CA MET A 22 -16.10 12.61 -12.69
C MET A 22 -17.13 12.58 -13.81
N GLN A 23 -16.69 12.35 -15.02
CA GLN A 23 -17.57 11.87 -16.07
C GLN A 23 -17.73 10.37 -15.86
N ASN A 24 -18.86 10.00 -15.27
CA ASN A 24 -19.42 8.66 -15.31
C ASN A 24 -19.66 8.28 -16.77
N GLU A 25 -18.73 7.61 -17.40
CA GLU A 25 -19.02 6.84 -18.61
C GLU A 25 -19.43 5.42 -18.24
N SER A 26 -20.70 5.27 -17.92
CA SER A 26 -21.40 4.00 -17.98
C SER A 26 -21.57 3.62 -19.47
N SER A 27 -20.61 2.92 -20.06
CA SER A 27 -20.72 2.46 -21.45
C SER A 27 -20.01 1.12 -21.74
N VAL A 28 -20.03 0.17 -20.81
CA VAL A 28 -19.58 -1.20 -21.07
C VAL A 28 -20.68 -2.26 -20.83
N ALA A 29 -21.90 -1.87 -20.56
CA ALA A 29 -23.01 -2.81 -20.30
C ALA A 29 -24.06 -2.91 -21.42
N GLU A 30 -23.77 -2.44 -22.65
CA GLU A 30 -24.82 -2.41 -23.71
C GLU A 30 -24.40 -2.92 -25.10
N SER A 31 -23.39 -3.80 -25.21
CA SER A 31 -23.02 -4.40 -26.50
C SER A 31 -23.00 -5.93 -26.56
N VAL A 32 -23.76 -6.61 -25.69
CA VAL A 32 -24.02 -8.05 -25.82
C VAL A 32 -25.52 -8.33 -25.79
N ARG A 33 -26.22 -7.79 -26.77
CA ARG A 33 -27.54 -8.26 -27.19
C ARG A 33 -27.72 -7.91 -28.65
N GLU A 34 -27.56 -8.92 -29.49
CA GLU A 34 -28.15 -9.20 -30.79
C GLU A 34 -27.16 -9.90 -31.71
N THR A 35 -27.05 -11.20 -31.61
CA THR A 35 -27.02 -12.11 -32.71
C THR A 35 -27.59 -13.43 -32.21
N GLY A 36 -28.85 -13.66 -32.58
CA GLY A 36 -29.42 -14.97 -32.48
C GLY A 36 -28.80 -15.84 -33.57
N GLU A 37 -28.51 -17.10 -33.20
CA GLU A 37 -28.81 -18.25 -34.02
C GLU A 37 -28.32 -19.55 -33.39
N GLU A 38 -29.26 -20.47 -33.28
CA GLU A 38 -29.17 -21.93 -33.16
C GLU A 38 -28.43 -22.55 -31.98
N SER A 39 -29.26 -22.95 -31.02
CA SER A 39 -28.98 -23.95 -30.02
C SER A 39 -28.76 -25.34 -30.64
N VAL A 40 -27.51 -25.81 -30.62
CA VAL A 40 -27.23 -27.22 -30.73
C VAL A 40 -27.19 -27.81 -29.32
N LEU A 41 -28.26 -28.49 -28.95
CA LEU A 41 -28.30 -29.38 -27.78
C LEU A 41 -27.32 -30.52 -27.97
N ILE A 42 -26.14 -30.43 -27.36
CA ILE A 42 -25.30 -31.58 -27.09
C ILE A 42 -25.64 -32.04 -25.68
N GLN A 43 -26.45 -33.09 -25.60
CA GLN A 43 -26.57 -33.88 -24.39
C GLN A 43 -25.25 -34.63 -24.19
N ASN A 44 -24.44 -34.21 -23.26
CA ASN A 44 -23.41 -35.07 -22.68
C ASN A 44 -23.91 -35.49 -21.31
N GLU A 45 -24.38 -36.72 -21.28
CA GLU A 45 -24.57 -37.49 -20.06
C GLU A 45 -23.19 -37.83 -19.46
N ASP A 46 -23.13 -37.78 -18.14
CA ASP A 46 -22.10 -38.36 -17.30
C ASP A 46 -20.74 -37.62 -17.19
N ALA A 47 -20.70 -36.59 -16.33
CA ALA A 47 -19.47 -36.16 -15.65
C ALA A 47 -19.77 -36.06 -14.15
N GLY A 48 -19.08 -36.92 -13.41
CA GLY A 48 -19.26 -37.14 -11.98
C GLY A 48 -19.22 -35.89 -11.10
N GLU A 49 -20.01 -35.95 -10.06
CA GLU A 49 -20.09 -35.05 -8.94
C GLU A 49 -18.71 -34.78 -8.33
N GLY A 50 -18.26 -33.55 -8.47
CA GLY A 50 -17.07 -32.99 -7.88
C GLY A 50 -17.08 -31.47 -8.11
N GLU A 51 -18.23 -30.80 -7.84
CA GLU A 51 -18.28 -29.35 -7.78
C GLU A 51 -17.42 -28.92 -6.59
N ASN A 52 -16.17 -28.55 -6.86
CA ASN A 52 -15.46 -27.65 -5.98
C ASN A 52 -16.20 -26.30 -6.06
N ALA A 53 -17.14 -26.08 -5.16
CA ALA A 53 -17.76 -24.77 -5.01
C ALA A 53 -16.65 -23.73 -4.83
N ALA A 54 -16.74 -22.61 -5.55
CA ALA A 54 -15.82 -21.49 -5.34
C ALA A 54 -15.84 -21.12 -3.85
N PRO A 55 -14.69 -20.76 -3.26
CA PRO A 55 -14.63 -20.36 -1.86
C PRO A 55 -15.58 -19.19 -1.63
N GLU A 56 -16.28 -19.22 -0.49
CA GLU A 56 -17.17 -18.13 -0.11
C GLU A 56 -16.35 -16.90 0.24
N THR A 57 -16.72 -15.73 -0.33
CA THR A 57 -16.08 -14.44 -0.02
C THR A 57 -16.35 -14.07 1.43
N LYS A 58 -15.29 -13.80 2.20
CA LYS A 58 -15.39 -13.36 3.60
C LYS A 58 -15.42 -11.83 3.68
N TYR A 59 -16.39 -11.28 4.40
CA TYR A 59 -16.54 -9.85 4.68
C TYR A 59 -16.06 -9.55 6.10
N ILE A 60 -15.10 -8.66 6.24
CA ILE A 60 -14.46 -8.35 7.53
C ILE A 60 -14.37 -6.83 7.68
N THR A 61 -14.85 -6.31 8.83
CA THR A 61 -14.63 -4.92 9.20
C THR A 61 -13.43 -4.83 10.13
N ILE A 62 -12.40 -4.10 9.71
CA ILE A 62 -11.19 -3.84 10.50
C ILE A 62 -11.36 -2.52 11.24
N ASP A 63 -11.61 -2.57 12.54
CA ASP A 63 -11.68 -1.39 13.40
C ASP A 63 -10.43 -1.29 14.27
N LEU A 64 -9.61 -0.25 13.99
CA LEU A 64 -8.39 0.05 14.74
C LEU A 64 -8.60 1.20 15.75
N SER A 65 -9.84 1.63 15.98
CA SER A 65 -10.17 2.75 16.86
C SER A 65 -9.77 2.46 18.31
N GLY A 66 -8.92 3.32 18.86
CA GLY A 66 -8.44 3.17 20.23
C GLY A 66 -7.47 2.03 20.48
N VAL A 67 -7.02 1.37 19.42
CA VAL A 67 -5.97 0.36 19.51
C VAL A 67 -4.62 1.07 19.61
N GLY A 68 -3.96 0.96 20.75
CA GLY A 68 -2.59 1.47 20.96
C GLY A 68 -1.55 0.54 20.37
N GLU A 69 -0.26 0.89 20.58
CA GLU A 69 0.88 0.06 20.20
C GLU A 69 0.80 -1.32 20.90
N ILE A 70 0.96 -2.39 20.13
CA ILE A 70 0.89 -3.79 20.61
C ILE A 70 2.03 -4.58 19.98
N HIS A 71 2.86 -5.19 20.84
CA HIS A 71 3.91 -6.10 20.43
C HIS A 71 3.78 -7.43 21.19
N PRO A 72 3.32 -8.50 20.54
CA PRO A 72 3.30 -9.82 21.16
C PRO A 72 4.74 -10.32 21.39
N LYS A 73 4.90 -11.20 22.34
CA LYS A 73 6.18 -11.91 22.50
C LYS A 73 6.39 -12.83 21.30
N GLY A 74 7.53 -12.69 20.67
CA GLY A 74 7.95 -13.49 19.52
C GLY A 74 9.44 -13.74 19.51
N ASP A 75 9.89 -14.53 18.56
CA ASP A 75 11.31 -14.78 18.36
C ASP A 75 12.00 -13.52 17.80
N ALA A 76 13.28 -13.36 18.19
CA ALA A 76 14.08 -12.26 17.68
C ALA A 76 14.37 -12.49 16.18
N VAL A 77 14.04 -11.50 15.37
CA VAL A 77 14.35 -11.47 13.94
C VAL A 77 15.56 -10.57 13.72
N LEU A 78 16.53 -11.05 12.95
CA LEU A 78 17.69 -10.23 12.60
C LEU A 78 17.32 -9.30 11.44
N PRO A 79 17.66 -7.99 11.54
CA PRO A 79 17.42 -7.07 10.45
C PRO A 79 18.30 -7.42 9.23
N LEU A 80 17.82 -7.08 8.05
CA LEU A 80 18.64 -7.09 6.84
C LEU A 80 19.69 -5.97 6.92
N THR A 81 20.87 -6.22 6.37
CA THR A 81 21.85 -5.16 6.17
C THR A 81 21.41 -4.31 4.97
N LEU A 82 21.02 -3.07 5.21
CA LEU A 82 20.69 -2.10 4.17
C LEU A 82 21.87 -1.19 3.91
N LYS A 83 22.41 -1.23 2.68
CA LYS A 83 23.56 -0.41 2.27
C LYS A 83 23.20 0.47 1.09
N ILE A 84 23.26 1.80 1.25
CA ILE A 84 23.10 2.73 0.13
C ILE A 84 24.24 2.55 -0.85
N VAL A 85 23.92 2.17 -2.09
CA VAL A 85 24.87 1.97 -3.19
C VAL A 85 24.91 3.20 -4.09
N SER A 86 23.74 3.84 -4.29
CA SER A 86 23.60 5.08 -5.04
C SER A 86 22.58 5.99 -4.35
N GLU A 87 22.90 7.28 -4.36
CA GLU A 87 22.03 8.37 -3.95
C GLU A 87 22.15 9.46 -5.02
N GLU A 88 21.04 9.77 -5.68
CA GLU A 88 20.97 10.71 -6.79
C GLU A 88 19.94 11.78 -6.47
N GLU A 89 20.28 13.08 -6.63
CA GLU A 89 19.27 14.13 -6.60
C GLU A 89 18.37 13.94 -7.82
N ASN A 90 17.06 13.85 -7.57
CA ASN A 90 16.09 13.93 -8.65
C ASN A 90 15.61 15.39 -8.77
N GLY A 91 15.42 15.87 -10.02
CA GLY A 91 14.55 17.02 -10.20
C GLY A 91 13.16 16.65 -9.70
N ILE A 92 12.18 17.54 -9.73
CA ILE A 92 10.77 17.24 -9.37
C ILE A 92 10.17 16.29 -10.45
N ASP A 93 10.90 15.26 -10.82
CA ASP A 93 10.51 14.33 -11.88
C ASP A 93 9.71 13.18 -11.28
N PHE A 94 8.73 12.73 -12.03
CA PHE A 94 7.82 11.69 -11.63
C PHE A 94 8.59 10.38 -11.37
N ALA A 95 8.28 9.74 -10.26
CA ALA A 95 8.87 8.47 -9.85
C ALA A 95 8.91 7.42 -10.98
N ASN A 96 7.89 7.40 -11.82
CA ASN A 96 7.74 6.44 -12.92
C ASN A 96 8.89 6.50 -13.92
N GLU A 97 9.35 7.69 -14.33
CA GLU A 97 10.45 7.83 -15.30
C GLU A 97 11.75 7.24 -14.77
N TRP A 98 12.03 7.43 -13.48
CA TRP A 98 13.20 6.86 -12.85
C TRP A 98 13.13 5.33 -12.78
N TYR A 99 11.98 4.77 -12.36
CA TYR A 99 11.79 3.32 -12.33
C TYR A 99 11.85 2.69 -13.72
N GLU A 100 11.25 3.32 -14.71
CA GLU A 100 11.35 2.89 -16.12
C GLU A 100 12.80 2.89 -16.60
N SER A 101 13.59 3.91 -16.24
CA SER A 101 15.01 3.98 -16.58
C SER A 101 15.85 2.84 -15.98
N LYS A 102 15.41 2.29 -14.86
CA LYS A 102 16.00 1.12 -14.19
C LYS A 102 15.38 -0.21 -14.67
N GLN A 103 14.42 -0.16 -15.60
CA GLN A 103 13.67 -1.34 -16.10
C GLN A 103 12.94 -2.11 -15.00
N LEU A 104 12.39 -1.39 -14.03
CA LEU A 104 11.65 -1.96 -12.91
C LEU A 104 10.17 -2.08 -13.27
N SER A 105 9.58 -3.19 -12.87
CA SER A 105 8.12 -3.36 -12.91
C SER A 105 7.52 -2.84 -11.61
N LEU A 106 6.60 -1.90 -11.71
CA LEU A 106 5.84 -1.45 -10.56
C LEU A 106 4.73 -2.47 -10.27
N PRO A 107 4.45 -2.77 -9.00
CA PRO A 107 3.41 -3.75 -8.61
C PRO A 107 2.00 -3.15 -8.74
N MET A 108 1.70 -2.51 -9.87
CA MET A 108 0.44 -1.81 -10.11
C MET A 108 -0.14 -2.19 -11.46
N VAL A 109 -1.46 -2.20 -11.55
CA VAL A 109 -2.17 -2.38 -12.81
C VAL A 109 -2.38 -1.03 -13.49
N GLY A 110 -1.71 -0.82 -14.61
CA GLY A 110 -1.80 0.43 -15.36
C GLY A 110 -1.15 1.60 -14.61
N LYS A 111 -1.88 2.73 -14.51
CA LYS A 111 -1.48 3.92 -13.76
C LYS A 111 -2.35 4.17 -12.52
N GLU A 112 -3.14 3.18 -12.13
CA GLU A 112 -4.09 3.30 -11.05
C GLU A 112 -3.48 2.81 -9.73
N TRP A 113 -3.29 3.71 -8.80
CA TRP A 113 -2.74 3.42 -7.47
C TRP A 113 -3.68 2.64 -6.55
N ASN A 114 -4.91 2.41 -6.96
CA ASN A 114 -5.90 1.64 -6.23
C ASN A 114 -5.98 0.17 -6.66
N ASN A 115 -5.11 -0.27 -7.57
CA ASN A 115 -5.09 -1.64 -8.10
C ASN A 115 -3.63 -2.12 -8.18
N PHE A 116 -3.27 -3.06 -7.35
CA PHE A 116 -1.92 -3.60 -7.26
C PHE A 116 -1.95 -5.11 -7.01
N TYR A 117 -0.81 -5.76 -7.14
CA TYR A 117 -0.71 -7.21 -7.04
C TYR A 117 0.65 -7.65 -6.48
N ASP A 118 0.65 -8.80 -5.88
CA ASP A 118 1.84 -9.61 -5.60
C ASP A 118 1.78 -10.94 -6.38
N ASP A 119 2.62 -11.89 -6.02
CA ASP A 119 2.69 -13.17 -6.73
C ASP A 119 1.41 -14.01 -6.57
N GLU A 120 0.66 -13.85 -5.49
CA GLU A 120 -0.49 -14.68 -5.13
C GLU A 120 -1.82 -13.95 -5.25
N TYR A 121 -1.85 -12.63 -4.99
CA TYR A 121 -3.08 -11.85 -4.85
C TYR A 121 -3.08 -10.57 -5.66
N GLN A 122 -4.30 -10.18 -6.05
CA GLN A 122 -4.62 -8.85 -6.55
C GLN A 122 -5.45 -8.10 -5.51
N TYR A 123 -5.10 -6.85 -5.27
CA TYR A 123 -5.71 -5.96 -4.29
C TYR A 123 -6.35 -4.79 -5.01
N ILE A 124 -7.65 -4.58 -4.79
CA ILE A 124 -8.40 -3.51 -5.46
C ILE A 124 -9.11 -2.67 -4.41
N TRP A 125 -8.73 -1.41 -4.30
CA TRP A 125 -9.46 -0.43 -3.52
C TRP A 125 -10.66 0.10 -4.31
N SER A 126 -11.86 -0.02 -3.75
CA SER A 126 -13.09 0.51 -4.32
C SER A 126 -13.99 1.05 -3.22
N GLY A 127 -14.21 2.36 -3.23
CA GLY A 127 -14.91 3.03 -2.14
C GLY A 127 -14.17 2.88 -0.82
N ASP A 128 -14.85 2.37 0.19
CA ASP A 128 -14.35 2.22 1.55
C ASP A 128 -13.86 0.79 1.86
N ALA A 129 -13.69 -0.04 0.81
CA ALA A 129 -13.31 -1.44 0.95
C ALA A 129 -12.11 -1.83 0.08
N LEU A 130 -11.33 -2.76 0.60
CA LEU A 130 -10.29 -3.47 -0.12
C LEU A 130 -10.80 -4.85 -0.50
N TYR A 131 -10.77 -5.15 -1.79
CA TYR A 131 -11.09 -6.46 -2.35
C TYR A 131 -9.80 -7.22 -2.61
N ILE A 132 -9.71 -8.45 -2.11
CA ILE A 132 -8.55 -9.33 -2.30
C ILE A 132 -8.96 -10.53 -3.15
N TYR A 133 -8.34 -10.63 -4.33
CA TYR A 133 -8.58 -11.70 -5.29
C TYR A 133 -7.37 -12.62 -5.36
N GLU A 134 -7.62 -13.92 -5.43
CA GLU A 134 -6.57 -14.89 -5.72
C GLU A 134 -6.21 -14.86 -7.22
N ASN A 135 -4.94 -14.72 -7.57
CA ASN A 135 -4.49 -14.56 -8.95
C ASN A 135 -4.80 -15.76 -9.83
N ILE A 136 -4.72 -16.98 -9.28
CA ILE A 136 -4.89 -18.22 -10.05
C ILE A 136 -6.36 -18.45 -10.40
N SER A 137 -7.25 -18.35 -9.41
CA SER A 137 -8.67 -18.66 -9.58
C SER A 137 -9.49 -17.44 -10.04
N GLY A 138 -9.00 -16.23 -9.76
CA GLY A 138 -9.74 -14.99 -9.93
C GLY A 138 -10.89 -14.81 -8.92
N ASN A 139 -10.99 -15.67 -7.90
CA ASN A 139 -12.02 -15.55 -6.87
C ASN A 139 -11.70 -14.43 -5.90
N CYS A 140 -12.72 -13.65 -5.52
CA CYS A 140 -12.63 -12.72 -4.41
C CYS A 140 -12.66 -13.52 -3.11
N LEU A 141 -11.58 -13.49 -2.34
CA LEU A 141 -11.48 -14.21 -1.07
C LEU A 141 -11.96 -13.36 0.09
N TYR A 142 -11.59 -12.07 0.09
CA TYR A 142 -11.87 -11.15 1.18
C TYR A 142 -12.36 -9.81 0.66
N VAL A 143 -13.30 -9.22 1.41
CA VAL A 143 -13.67 -7.82 1.32
C VAL A 143 -13.43 -7.21 2.69
N LEU A 144 -12.43 -6.34 2.80
CA LEU A 144 -12.04 -5.69 4.05
C LEU A 144 -12.59 -4.27 4.07
N GLU A 145 -13.49 -3.99 5.00
CA GLU A 145 -14.06 -2.66 5.21
C GLU A 145 -13.31 -1.93 6.33
N TYR A 146 -13.08 -0.64 6.14
CA TYR A 146 -12.44 0.23 7.11
C TYR A 146 -13.33 1.40 7.46
N PRO A 147 -13.44 1.79 8.74
CA PRO A 147 -14.10 3.02 9.14
C PRO A 147 -13.30 4.23 8.59
N THR A 148 -13.82 4.88 7.55
CA THR A 148 -13.10 5.91 6.77
C THR A 148 -13.09 7.29 7.40
N ASP A 149 -13.85 7.51 8.46
CA ASP A 149 -13.92 8.81 9.15
C ASP A 149 -12.61 9.21 9.85
N LYS A 150 -11.70 8.25 10.08
CA LYS A 150 -10.42 8.46 10.79
C LYS A 150 -9.20 7.98 10.04
N TRP A 151 -9.35 7.05 9.10
CA TRP A 151 -8.22 6.34 8.53
C TRP A 151 -8.19 6.53 7.02
N TYR A 152 -7.05 6.94 6.54
CA TYR A 152 -6.76 6.98 5.12
C TYR A 152 -5.77 5.85 4.82
N ILE A 153 -6.20 4.87 4.04
CA ILE A 153 -5.30 3.84 3.53
C ILE A 153 -4.95 4.24 2.12
N ASN A 154 -3.69 4.55 1.91
CA ASN A 154 -3.20 5.04 0.65
C ASN A 154 -2.67 3.88 -0.20
N GLY A 155 -3.27 3.64 -1.36
CA GLY A 155 -2.68 2.85 -2.45
C GLY A 155 -2.23 1.43 -2.11
N ASN A 156 -1.01 1.09 -2.45
CA ASN A 156 -0.41 -0.25 -2.45
C ASN A 156 -0.04 -0.79 -1.05
N ASN A 157 -0.89 -0.57 -0.05
CA ASN A 157 -0.55 -0.77 1.36
C ASN A 157 -1.18 -2.03 1.95
N ALA A 158 -1.12 -3.13 1.23
CA ALA A 158 -1.66 -4.40 1.69
C ALA A 158 -0.74 -5.56 1.32
N CYS A 159 -0.72 -6.56 2.19
CA CYS A 159 -0.09 -7.85 1.94
C CYS A 159 -0.86 -8.90 2.72
N LEU A 160 -1.23 -10.00 2.09
CA LEU A 160 -1.87 -11.15 2.72
C LEU A 160 -0.88 -12.31 2.75
N LEU A 161 -0.56 -12.84 3.93
CA LEU A 161 0.29 -14.01 4.12
C LEU A 161 -0.38 -14.94 5.14
N ASP A 162 -0.67 -16.18 4.77
CA ASP A 162 -1.26 -17.19 5.67
C ASP A 162 -2.48 -16.66 6.45
N ASP A 163 -3.46 -16.04 5.75
CA ASP A 163 -4.65 -15.40 6.35
C ASP A 163 -4.37 -14.23 7.32
N ILE A 164 -3.12 -13.78 7.41
CA ILE A 164 -2.74 -12.57 8.14
C ILE A 164 -2.65 -11.42 7.16
N PHE A 165 -3.44 -10.40 7.40
CA PHE A 165 -3.43 -9.17 6.63
C PHE A 165 -2.50 -8.14 7.28
N TYR A 166 -1.55 -7.64 6.51
CA TYR A 166 -0.66 -6.55 6.89
C TYR A 166 -1.07 -5.28 6.17
N GLY A 167 -1.22 -4.20 6.92
CA GLY A 167 -1.65 -2.92 6.38
C GLY A 167 -0.96 -1.73 7.02
N ILE A 168 -1.14 -0.57 6.39
CA ILE A 168 -0.71 0.72 6.90
C ILE A 168 -1.94 1.56 7.18
N SER A 169 -1.98 2.22 8.32
CA SER A 169 -2.99 3.22 8.63
C SER A 169 -2.36 4.61 8.62
N VAL A 170 -2.86 5.46 7.74
CA VAL A 170 -2.40 6.85 7.59
C VAL A 170 -3.58 7.78 7.79
N THR A 171 -3.44 8.82 8.58
CA THR A 171 -4.44 9.89 8.68
C THR A 171 -4.10 11.04 7.75
N ASN A 172 -5.12 11.74 7.25
CA ASN A 172 -4.91 12.97 6.50
C ASN A 172 -4.32 14.05 7.41
N GLY A 173 -3.13 14.54 7.11
CA GLY A 173 -2.51 15.68 7.76
C GLY A 173 -1.14 15.40 8.37
N TYR A 174 -0.70 16.33 9.18
CA TYR A 174 0.61 16.29 9.85
C TYR A 174 0.67 15.19 10.90
N ALA A 175 1.90 14.84 11.29
CA ALA A 175 2.15 13.90 12.38
C ALA A 175 1.22 14.15 13.57
N GLN A 176 0.32 13.23 13.81
CA GLN A 176 -0.66 13.25 14.89
C GLN A 176 -0.58 11.95 15.67
N PRO A 177 -1.01 11.93 16.93
CA PRO A 177 -1.22 10.68 17.64
C PRO A 177 -2.15 9.76 16.87
N ASP A 178 -1.96 8.45 17.01
CA ASP A 178 -2.71 7.41 16.31
C ASP A 178 -2.63 7.50 14.78
N SER A 179 -1.46 7.80 14.23
CA SER A 179 -1.27 8.00 12.80
C SER A 179 0.02 7.37 12.28
N CYS A 180 -0.02 6.95 11.02
CA CYS A 180 1.14 6.46 10.27
C CYS A 180 1.79 5.24 10.93
N PHE A 181 1.00 4.22 11.18
CA PHE A 181 1.47 2.96 11.76
C PHE A 181 1.17 1.77 10.85
N MET A 182 1.90 0.70 11.07
CA MET A 182 1.61 -0.61 10.48
C MET A 182 0.87 -1.50 11.47
N PHE A 183 0.13 -2.46 10.94
CA PHE A 183 -0.57 -3.46 11.74
C PHE A 183 -0.64 -4.80 11.03
N ALA A 184 -0.82 -5.87 11.82
CA ALA A 184 -1.18 -7.19 11.36
C ALA A 184 -2.52 -7.61 11.95
N TYR A 185 -3.36 -8.19 11.09
CA TYR A 185 -4.71 -8.59 11.42
C TYR A 185 -4.97 -10.03 10.97
N ASP A 186 -5.37 -10.87 11.89
CA ASP A 186 -5.76 -12.26 11.65
C ASP A 186 -7.19 -12.28 11.10
N LEU A 187 -7.33 -12.56 9.81
CA LEU A 187 -8.62 -12.57 9.12
C LEU A 187 -9.48 -13.78 9.48
N GLU A 188 -8.88 -14.88 9.90
CA GLU A 188 -9.62 -16.06 10.32
C GLU A 188 -10.30 -15.84 11.68
N ASN A 189 -9.54 -15.28 12.64
CA ASN A 189 -10.02 -15.06 14.00
C ASN A 189 -10.58 -13.65 14.23
N ASN A 190 -10.58 -12.80 13.21
CA ASN A 190 -11.08 -11.43 13.23
C ASN A 190 -10.50 -10.61 14.38
N LYS A 191 -9.17 -10.55 14.47
CA LYS A 191 -8.47 -9.84 15.55
C LYS A 191 -7.14 -9.23 15.13
N ILE A 192 -6.79 -8.11 15.75
CA ILE A 192 -5.46 -7.53 15.61
C ILE A 192 -4.42 -8.41 16.30
N LEU A 193 -3.30 -8.68 15.62
CA LEU A 193 -2.16 -9.40 16.18
C LEU A 193 -1.14 -8.45 16.76
N TRP A 194 -0.82 -7.38 16.03
CA TRP A 194 0.08 -6.33 16.50
C TRP A 194 -0.20 -5.00 15.79
N ARG A 195 0.22 -3.92 16.39
CA ARG A 195 0.27 -2.57 15.88
C ARG A 195 1.60 -1.93 16.25
N SER A 196 2.31 -1.38 15.28
CA SER A 196 3.56 -0.63 15.52
C SER A 196 3.29 0.69 16.25
N GLY A 197 4.33 1.33 16.70
CA GLY A 197 4.27 2.72 17.16
C GLY A 197 3.79 3.67 16.07
N ASP A 198 3.33 4.85 16.47
CA ASP A 198 2.99 5.93 15.55
C ASP A 198 4.22 6.39 14.78
N GLN A 199 3.99 7.02 13.62
CA GLN A 199 5.07 7.58 12.79
C GLN A 199 6.10 6.53 12.32
N THR A 200 5.63 5.31 12.11
CA THR A 200 6.46 4.21 11.60
C THR A 200 6.37 4.08 10.09
N CYS A 201 5.20 4.32 9.49
CA CYS A 201 5.01 4.14 8.06
C CYS A 201 3.98 5.11 7.48
N ASN A 202 4.41 5.84 6.43
CA ASN A 202 3.52 6.64 5.57
C ASN A 202 3.92 6.56 4.09
N THR A 203 4.70 5.57 3.71
CA THR A 203 5.02 5.26 2.31
C THR A 203 3.80 4.74 1.55
N MET A 204 3.84 4.82 0.22
CA MET A 204 2.78 4.30 -0.64
C MET A 204 2.67 2.78 -0.61
N ASN A 205 3.75 2.10 -0.24
CA ASN A 205 3.80 0.65 -0.05
C ASN A 205 4.84 0.27 1.00
N PHE A 206 4.82 -0.99 1.37
CA PHE A 206 5.89 -1.67 2.11
C PHE A 206 6.26 -2.95 1.37
N ILE A 207 7.37 -3.55 1.76
CA ILE A 207 7.79 -4.84 1.24
C ILE A 207 8.04 -5.82 2.38
N VAL A 208 7.77 -7.09 2.12
CA VAL A 208 8.09 -8.19 3.03
C VAL A 208 9.24 -8.99 2.43
N LYS A 209 10.30 -9.20 3.20
CA LYS A 209 11.42 -10.05 2.80
C LYS A 209 11.82 -10.94 3.96
N LYS A 210 11.56 -12.24 3.85
CA LYS A 210 11.64 -13.21 4.96
C LYS A 210 10.71 -12.76 6.11
N ASP A 211 11.25 -12.64 7.32
CA ASP A 211 10.51 -12.23 8.51
C ASP A 211 10.65 -10.71 8.81
N VAL A 212 11.03 -9.91 7.80
CA VAL A 212 11.23 -8.46 7.93
C VAL A 212 10.29 -7.71 7.01
N ILE A 213 9.58 -6.74 7.58
CA ILE A 213 8.88 -5.71 6.81
C ILE A 213 9.83 -4.52 6.65
N ILE A 214 9.97 -3.99 5.43
CA ILE A 214 10.61 -2.71 5.17
C ILE A 214 9.54 -1.71 4.76
N CYS A 215 9.45 -0.62 5.50
CA CYS A 215 8.55 0.50 5.24
C CYS A 215 9.28 1.82 5.47
N GLY A 216 8.62 2.94 5.31
CA GLY A 216 9.26 4.21 5.56
C GLY A 216 8.32 5.25 6.14
N TYR A 217 8.92 6.17 6.86
CA TYR A 217 8.24 7.33 7.41
C TYR A 217 9.10 8.58 7.24
N GLY A 218 8.43 9.70 7.01
CA GLY A 218 9.02 11.03 7.00
C GLY A 218 7.98 12.11 6.83
N PHE A 219 8.38 13.34 7.19
CA PHE A 219 7.56 14.54 6.98
C PHE A 219 8.42 15.82 6.96
N THR A 220 7.83 16.95 6.60
CA THR A 220 8.53 18.23 6.27
C THR A 220 9.54 18.72 7.31
N SER A 221 9.40 18.41 8.58
CA SER A 221 10.28 18.89 9.66
C SER A 221 10.86 17.78 10.52
N GLU A 222 10.60 16.55 10.16
CA GLU A 222 11.03 15.36 10.89
C GLU A 222 12.17 14.69 10.15
N LYS A 223 12.83 13.76 10.83
CA LYS A 223 13.81 12.90 10.19
C LYS A 223 13.12 11.81 9.41
N ASP A 224 13.66 11.51 8.25
CA ASP A 224 13.12 10.57 7.30
C ASP A 224 13.85 9.23 7.40
N TYR A 225 13.11 8.13 7.50
CA TYR A 225 13.68 6.81 7.70
C TYR A 225 13.04 5.75 6.81
N LEU A 226 13.86 4.76 6.45
CA LEU A 226 13.38 3.41 6.21
C LEU A 226 13.47 2.65 7.53
N TYR A 227 12.37 2.04 7.93
CA TYR A 227 12.30 1.16 9.08
C TYR A 227 12.28 -0.29 8.65
N GLN A 228 12.83 -1.15 9.48
CA GLN A 228 12.67 -2.59 9.40
C GLN A 228 11.90 -3.05 10.65
N LEU A 229 10.81 -3.76 10.42
CA LEU A 229 9.98 -4.30 11.49
C LEU A 229 10.06 -5.82 11.47
N ASN A 230 9.97 -6.41 12.66
CA ASN A 230 9.73 -7.84 12.79
C ASN A 230 8.31 -8.16 12.29
N LEU A 231 8.18 -9.04 11.29
CA LEU A 231 6.91 -9.42 10.67
C LEU A 231 5.90 -9.96 11.69
N HIS A 232 6.37 -10.65 12.72
CA HIS A 232 5.51 -11.35 13.69
C HIS A 232 5.12 -10.48 14.90
N THR A 233 5.90 -9.43 15.19
CA THR A 233 5.67 -8.62 16.41
C THR A 233 5.41 -7.14 16.13
N GLY A 234 5.69 -6.66 14.91
CA GLY A 234 5.60 -5.25 14.57
C GLY A 234 6.65 -4.35 15.24
N GLU A 235 7.58 -4.91 16.02
CA GLU A 235 8.66 -4.14 16.63
C GLU A 235 9.63 -3.61 15.58
N VAL A 236 10.05 -2.36 15.72
CA VAL A 236 11.12 -1.79 14.90
C VAL A 236 12.44 -2.40 15.33
N ILE A 237 13.08 -3.16 14.42
CA ILE A 237 14.35 -3.87 14.69
C ILE A 237 15.57 -3.14 14.11
N ALA A 238 15.37 -2.27 13.12
CA ALA A 238 16.42 -1.41 12.56
C ALA A 238 15.83 -0.20 11.83
N SER A 239 16.67 0.79 11.56
CA SER A 239 16.32 1.94 10.73
C SER A 239 17.52 2.43 9.91
N LEU A 240 17.24 3.01 8.73
CA LEU A 240 18.19 3.68 7.87
C LEU A 240 17.71 5.11 7.63
N GLU A 241 18.46 6.12 8.08
CA GLU A 241 18.12 7.54 7.86
C GLU A 241 18.29 7.90 6.38
N LEU A 242 17.29 8.55 5.81
CA LEU A 242 17.29 9.12 4.46
C LEU A 242 17.25 10.65 4.54
N LYS A 243 17.53 11.33 3.43
CA LYS A 243 17.47 12.79 3.36
C LYS A 243 16.06 13.33 3.17
N LYS A 244 15.16 12.51 2.65
CA LYS A 244 13.76 12.86 2.37
C LYS A 244 12.87 11.64 2.58
N GLN A 245 11.61 11.94 2.88
CA GLN A 245 10.56 10.93 3.04
C GLN A 245 10.55 9.98 1.85
N PRO A 246 10.62 8.66 2.10
CA PRO A 246 10.43 7.66 1.06
C PRO A 246 8.95 7.61 0.63
N ASP A 247 8.72 7.61 -0.68
CA ASP A 247 7.37 7.54 -1.25
C ASP A 247 7.01 6.12 -1.68
N LEU A 248 7.86 5.51 -2.53
CA LEU A 248 7.61 4.21 -3.12
C LEU A 248 8.86 3.34 -3.05
N LEU A 249 8.67 2.07 -2.68
CA LEU A 249 9.69 1.05 -2.51
C LEU A 249 9.53 -0.02 -3.59
N VAL A 250 10.55 -0.23 -4.42
CA VAL A 250 10.50 -1.26 -5.48
C VAL A 250 11.66 -2.23 -5.31
N PRO A 251 11.39 -3.46 -4.85
CA PRO A 251 12.44 -4.49 -4.73
C PRO A 251 12.70 -5.15 -6.09
N GLN A 252 13.96 -5.45 -6.37
CA GLN A 252 14.38 -6.31 -7.47
C GLN A 252 15.64 -7.09 -7.04
N ASP A 253 15.56 -8.40 -7.01
CA ASP A 253 16.63 -9.29 -6.54
C ASP A 253 17.07 -8.95 -5.10
N ASN A 254 18.32 -8.53 -4.93
CA ASN A 254 18.87 -8.06 -3.66
C ASN A 254 18.94 -6.52 -3.56
N MET A 255 18.29 -5.80 -4.49
CA MET A 255 18.27 -4.35 -4.50
C MET A 255 16.89 -3.82 -4.12
N LEU A 256 16.90 -2.68 -3.45
CA LEU A 256 15.72 -1.88 -3.15
C LEU A 256 15.90 -0.51 -3.78
N TYR A 257 14.99 -0.14 -4.65
CA TYR A 257 14.91 1.16 -5.29
C TYR A 257 13.89 2.02 -4.55
N VAL A 258 14.34 3.16 -4.06
CA VAL A 258 13.52 4.06 -3.23
C VAL A 258 13.47 5.43 -3.86
N HIS A 259 12.26 5.84 -4.24
CA HIS A 259 12.00 7.20 -4.65
C HIS A 259 11.59 8.04 -3.43
N THR A 260 12.07 9.28 -3.38
CA THR A 260 11.69 10.30 -2.40
C THR A 260 11.39 11.61 -3.12
N TYR A 261 10.92 12.61 -2.41
CA TYR A 261 10.58 13.93 -2.99
C TYR A 261 11.72 14.57 -3.81
N SER A 262 12.99 14.40 -3.41
CA SER A 262 14.12 15.04 -4.09
C SER A 262 15.35 14.15 -4.25
N TYR A 263 15.29 12.89 -3.90
CA TYR A 263 16.37 11.92 -4.04
C TYR A 263 15.84 10.57 -4.48
N ASN A 264 16.67 9.87 -5.25
CA ASN A 264 16.48 8.47 -5.61
C ASN A 264 17.61 7.65 -4.99
N TYR A 265 17.26 6.55 -4.34
CA TYR A 265 18.22 5.65 -3.72
C TYR A 265 18.20 4.28 -4.36
N THR A 266 19.38 3.71 -4.54
CA THR A 266 19.57 2.29 -4.78
C THR A 266 20.23 1.69 -3.55
N ILE A 267 19.57 0.73 -2.90
CA ILE A 267 19.99 0.15 -1.62
C ILE A 267 20.16 -1.35 -1.81
N GLU A 268 21.35 -1.87 -1.44
CA GLU A 268 21.60 -3.30 -1.39
C GLU A 268 21.02 -3.88 -0.10
N MET A 269 20.28 -4.98 -0.21
CA MET A 269 19.70 -5.74 0.90
C MET A 269 20.44 -7.08 1.05
N GLN A 270 21.11 -7.30 2.19
CA GLN A 270 21.87 -8.52 2.51
C GLN A 270 21.33 -9.24 3.74
#